data_f7047195200899d2ac7e869233a64818
#
_entry.id   f7047195200899d2ac7e869233a64818
#
_cell.length_a   1.000
_cell.length_b   1.000
_cell.length_c   1.000
_cell.angle_alpha   90.00
_cell.angle_beta   90.00
_cell.angle_gamma   90.00
#
_symmetry.space_group_name_H-M   'P 1'
#
loop_
_entity.id
_entity.type
_entity.pdbx_description
1 polymer ?
#
loop_
_entity_poly.entity_id
_entity_poly.type
_entity_poly.pdbx_seq_one_letter_code
_entity_poly.pdbx_strand_id
1 'polypeptide(L)'
;RYGMNKQDGIELRKTDDAMLFNSTYGFRKDTTSNWFYSAKFNFNTQFTNGYSYPNRDIAISKPFAPAYIFLGAGAENSNKEKNRTFYFSPITLKTTLVLDQYLANQGAFGVKKAIYITDPSDPDTKILVEEGQKVKAEFGILFTGYMKSEIFKNIFFENRLNLYTDYLNKFGNVDIDYDTRLDLVVNAYVKANIGVHIVYDDDIKSKRDGIDPVTGNKMQITEGPKVQLKQVLGVGLVYAFQ
;
A
#
# COMPACT_ATOMS: atom_id res chain seq x y z
N ARG A 1 -4.99 0.86 -14.59
CA ARG A 1 -5.50 2.23 -14.37
C ARG A 1 -4.37 3.21 -14.61
N TYR A 2 -4.64 4.31 -15.32
CA TYR A 2 -3.66 5.34 -15.64
C TYR A 2 -4.34 6.72 -15.57
N GLY A 3 -3.82 7.62 -14.78
CA GLY A 3 -4.36 8.96 -14.55
C GLY A 3 -3.31 10.04 -14.79
N MET A 4 -3.74 11.13 -15.38
CA MET A 4 -2.92 12.33 -15.61
C MET A 4 -3.71 13.57 -15.18
N ASN A 5 -3.01 14.54 -14.59
CA ASN A 5 -3.56 15.83 -14.22
C ASN A 5 -2.79 16.96 -14.93
N LYS A 6 -3.53 17.89 -15.53
CA LYS A 6 -2.98 19.13 -16.09
C LYS A 6 -3.71 20.32 -15.47
N GLN A 7 -2.97 21.25 -14.94
CA GLN A 7 -3.48 22.53 -14.45
C GLN A 7 -2.82 23.65 -15.25
N ASP A 8 -3.50 24.79 -15.33
CA ASP A 8 -2.95 25.94 -16.05
C ASP A 8 -1.65 26.40 -15.42
N GLY A 9 -0.62 26.67 -16.25
CA GLY A 9 0.73 27.00 -15.79
C GLY A 9 1.55 25.86 -15.18
N ILE A 10 1.01 24.62 -15.09
CA ILE A 10 1.69 23.46 -14.54
C ILE A 10 1.79 22.37 -15.62
N GLU A 11 2.96 21.73 -15.70
CA GLU A 11 3.17 20.60 -16.60
C GLU A 11 2.25 19.43 -16.26
N LEU A 12 1.96 18.63 -17.30
CA LEU A 12 1.20 17.39 -17.16
C LEU A 12 1.88 16.44 -16.16
N ARG A 13 1.15 16.04 -15.13
CA ARG A 13 1.64 15.17 -14.04
C ARG A 13 0.87 13.87 -13.99
N LYS A 14 1.59 12.78 -13.78
CA LYS A 14 0.98 11.47 -13.49
C LYS A 14 0.37 11.50 -12.10
N THR A 15 -0.90 11.12 -11.98
CA THR A 15 -1.63 11.06 -10.71
C THR A 15 -1.94 9.64 -10.27
N ASP A 16 -2.05 8.71 -11.22
CA ASP A 16 -2.37 7.32 -10.96
C ASP A 16 -1.71 6.44 -12.03
N ASP A 17 -1.16 5.31 -11.61
CA ASP A 17 -0.55 4.34 -12.52
C ASP A 17 -0.49 2.98 -11.81
N ALA A 18 -1.43 2.10 -12.15
CA ALA A 18 -1.49 0.78 -11.53
C ALA A 18 -1.91 -0.29 -12.54
N MET A 19 -1.13 -1.36 -12.60
CA MET A 19 -1.46 -2.64 -13.21
C MET A 19 -1.71 -3.64 -12.08
N LEU A 20 -2.95 -4.11 -11.98
CA LEU A 20 -3.41 -5.01 -10.93
C LEU A 20 -3.88 -6.32 -11.56
N PHE A 21 -3.38 -7.43 -11.03
CA PHE A 21 -3.91 -8.75 -11.34
C PHE A 21 -4.24 -9.47 -10.04
N ASN A 22 -5.49 -9.87 -9.89
CA ASN A 22 -5.98 -10.57 -8.71
C ASN A 22 -6.62 -11.88 -9.13
N SER A 23 -6.23 -12.97 -8.49
CA SER A 23 -6.81 -14.29 -8.68
C SER A 23 -7.13 -14.91 -7.33
N THR A 24 -8.30 -15.52 -7.23
CA THR A 24 -8.72 -16.24 -6.04
C THR A 24 -9.24 -17.60 -6.46
N TYR A 25 -8.67 -18.66 -5.91
CA TYR A 25 -9.18 -20.00 -6.01
C TYR A 25 -9.82 -20.37 -4.66
N GLY A 26 -11.07 -20.81 -4.70
CA GLY A 26 -11.82 -21.21 -3.50
C GLY A 26 -12.40 -22.62 -3.66
N PHE A 27 -12.17 -23.47 -2.67
CA PHE A 27 -12.76 -24.79 -2.58
C PHE A 27 -13.72 -24.84 -1.39
N ARG A 28 -14.93 -25.33 -1.62
CA ARG A 28 -15.98 -25.47 -0.62
C ARG A 28 -16.46 -26.93 -0.58
N LYS A 29 -16.42 -27.55 0.61
CA LYS A 29 -16.85 -28.94 0.78
C LYS A 29 -18.37 -29.08 0.72
N ASP A 30 -19.10 -28.10 1.25
CA ASP A 30 -20.55 -28.09 1.31
C ASP A 30 -21.11 -26.85 0.61
N THR A 31 -22.07 -27.02 -0.29
CA THR A 31 -22.69 -25.95 -1.07
C THR A 31 -23.48 -24.93 -0.24
N THR A 32 -23.91 -25.32 0.96
CA THR A 32 -24.63 -24.45 1.91
C THR A 32 -23.70 -23.67 2.83
N SER A 33 -22.45 -24.07 2.94
CA SER A 33 -21.46 -23.41 3.80
C SER A 33 -20.99 -22.09 3.21
N ASN A 34 -20.80 -21.08 4.06
CA ASN A 34 -20.14 -19.83 3.72
C ASN A 34 -18.60 -19.90 3.86
N TRP A 35 -18.06 -21.06 4.28
CA TRP A 35 -16.63 -21.27 4.43
C TRP A 35 -15.99 -21.89 3.22
N PHE A 36 -14.83 -21.37 2.83
CA PHE A 36 -14.00 -21.83 1.72
C PHE A 36 -12.57 -22.03 2.20
N TYR A 37 -11.89 -23.07 1.72
CA TYR A 37 -10.43 -23.07 1.65
C TYR A 37 -10.05 -22.24 0.44
N SER A 38 -9.17 -21.24 0.63
CA SER A 38 -8.94 -20.24 -0.38
C SER A 38 -7.44 -20.00 -0.58
N ALA A 39 -7.02 -19.97 -1.84
CA ALA A 39 -5.71 -19.50 -2.24
C ALA A 39 -5.88 -18.19 -3.02
N LYS A 40 -5.13 -17.17 -2.65
CA LYS A 40 -5.20 -15.84 -3.27
C LYS A 40 -3.84 -15.47 -3.84
N PHE A 41 -3.86 -14.92 -5.04
CA PHE A 41 -2.70 -14.34 -5.70
C PHE A 41 -3.03 -12.91 -6.12
N ASN A 42 -2.17 -11.96 -5.73
CA ASN A 42 -2.26 -10.58 -6.16
C ASN A 42 -0.92 -10.17 -6.74
N PHE A 43 -0.96 -9.46 -7.83
CA PHE A 43 0.18 -8.80 -8.44
C PHE A 43 -0.16 -7.35 -8.71
N ASN A 44 0.72 -6.45 -8.29
CA ASN A 44 0.56 -5.01 -8.46
C ASN A 44 1.87 -4.37 -8.91
N THR A 45 1.83 -3.59 -9.97
CA THR A 45 2.96 -2.76 -10.43
C THR A 45 2.45 -1.53 -11.17
N GLN A 46 3.35 -0.75 -11.73
CA GLN A 46 3.03 0.41 -12.56
C GLN A 46 3.54 0.22 -14.00
N PHE A 47 2.98 1.00 -14.95
CA PHE A 47 3.33 0.93 -16.36
C PHE A 47 4.47 1.87 -16.75
N THR A 48 4.57 3.04 -16.07
CA THR A 48 5.45 4.13 -16.49
C THR A 48 6.26 4.64 -15.31
N ASN A 49 7.29 5.43 -15.59
CA ASN A 49 8.09 6.07 -14.56
C ASN A 49 7.26 7.05 -13.72
N GLY A 50 7.51 7.08 -12.42
CA GLY A 50 7.02 8.10 -11.49
C GLY A 50 8.13 9.10 -11.15
N TYR A 51 7.74 10.34 -10.88
CA TYR A 51 8.67 11.44 -10.59
C TYR A 51 8.21 12.25 -9.38
N SER A 52 9.16 12.86 -8.67
CA SER A 52 8.88 13.85 -7.63
C SER A 52 8.81 15.24 -8.26
N TYR A 53 7.62 15.62 -8.74
CA TYR A 53 7.44 16.89 -9.44
C TYR A 53 7.80 18.10 -8.57
N PRO A 54 8.41 19.17 -9.14
CA PRO A 54 8.60 19.41 -10.59
C PRO A 54 9.79 18.67 -11.20
N ASN A 55 10.66 18.03 -10.42
CA ASN A 55 11.84 17.33 -10.92
C ASN A 55 11.44 16.05 -11.67
N ARG A 56 11.96 15.92 -12.91
CA ARG A 56 11.78 14.76 -13.78
C ARG A 56 13.09 14.07 -14.18
N ASP A 57 14.22 14.54 -13.68
CA ASP A 57 15.54 14.03 -14.07
C ASP A 57 15.74 12.62 -13.53
N ILE A 58 15.24 12.37 -12.30
CA ILE A 58 15.41 11.09 -11.63
C ILE A 58 14.03 10.51 -11.32
N ALA A 59 13.75 9.33 -11.88
CA ALA A 59 12.53 8.59 -11.57
C ALA A 59 12.61 8.04 -10.14
N ILE A 60 11.55 8.25 -9.35
CA ILE A 60 11.38 7.69 -8.00
C ILE A 60 10.70 6.32 -8.02
N SER A 61 10.13 5.94 -9.15
CA SER A 61 9.56 4.62 -9.40
C SER A 61 9.57 4.30 -10.90
N LYS A 62 9.63 3.02 -11.27
CA LYS A 62 9.67 2.53 -12.65
C LYS A 62 8.79 1.28 -12.80
N PRO A 63 8.48 0.82 -14.03
CA PRO A 63 7.86 -0.48 -14.22
C PRO A 63 8.63 -1.58 -13.48
N PHE A 64 7.92 -2.42 -12.71
CA PHE A 64 8.49 -3.43 -11.82
C PHE A 64 9.49 -2.91 -10.75
N ALA A 65 9.46 -1.62 -10.49
CA ALA A 65 10.22 -0.96 -9.42
C ALA A 65 9.36 0.17 -8.79
N PRO A 66 8.35 -0.20 -7.94
CA PRO A 66 8.11 -1.52 -7.36
C PRO A 66 7.18 -2.42 -8.18
N ALA A 67 7.29 -3.75 -7.96
CA ALA A 67 6.21 -4.69 -8.15
C ALA A 67 5.96 -5.45 -6.85
N TYR A 68 4.70 -5.62 -6.50
CA TYR A 68 4.28 -6.33 -5.30
C TYR A 68 3.58 -7.63 -5.69
N ILE A 69 4.05 -8.73 -5.14
CA ILE A 69 3.44 -10.06 -5.28
C ILE A 69 2.94 -10.49 -3.92
N PHE A 70 1.74 -10.99 -3.89
CA PHE A 70 1.13 -11.56 -2.72
C PHE A 70 0.57 -12.95 -3.07
N LEU A 71 0.94 -13.95 -2.28
CA LEU A 71 0.43 -15.30 -2.37
C LEU A 71 0.03 -15.77 -0.98
N GLY A 72 -1.24 -16.10 -0.79
CA GLY A 72 -1.75 -16.55 0.51
C GLY A 72 -2.63 -17.78 0.37
N ALA A 73 -2.53 -18.70 1.33
CA ALA A 73 -3.39 -19.85 1.45
C ALA A 73 -4.03 -19.90 2.84
N GLY A 74 -5.35 -20.10 2.90
CA GLY A 74 -6.07 -20.03 4.16
C GLY A 74 -7.55 -20.37 4.07
N ALA A 75 -8.33 -19.85 4.99
CA ALA A 75 -9.78 -19.99 5.05
C ALA A 75 -10.49 -18.66 4.83
N GLU A 76 -11.57 -18.71 4.08
CA GLU A 76 -12.42 -17.54 3.81
C GLU A 76 -13.86 -17.84 4.25
N ASN A 77 -14.46 -16.89 4.96
CA ASN A 77 -15.89 -16.86 5.21
C ASN A 77 -16.50 -15.74 4.37
N SER A 78 -17.30 -16.09 3.37
CA SER A 78 -17.94 -15.13 2.48
C SER A 78 -19.45 -15.31 2.50
N ASN A 79 -20.16 -14.25 2.89
CA ASN A 79 -21.62 -14.22 2.87
C ASN A 79 -22.09 -13.03 2.01
N LYS A 80 -22.59 -13.35 0.82
CA LYS A 80 -23.03 -12.36 -0.16
C LYS A 80 -24.29 -11.60 0.30
N GLU A 81 -25.20 -12.26 0.99
CA GLU A 81 -26.44 -11.61 1.49
C GLU A 81 -26.12 -10.55 2.55
N LYS A 82 -25.14 -10.83 3.40
CA LYS A 82 -24.68 -9.90 4.45
C LYS A 82 -23.54 -8.99 3.99
N ASN A 83 -23.17 -9.04 2.72
CA ASN A 83 -22.06 -8.25 2.15
C ASN A 83 -20.80 -8.27 3.02
N ARG A 84 -20.38 -9.47 3.46
CA ARG A 84 -19.19 -9.62 4.30
C ARG A 84 -18.29 -10.74 3.82
N THR A 85 -17.00 -10.50 3.95
CA THR A 85 -15.96 -11.48 3.67
C THR A 85 -14.84 -11.35 4.70
N PHE A 86 -14.46 -12.45 5.32
CA PHE A 86 -13.31 -12.55 6.21
C PHE A 86 -12.38 -13.61 5.64
N TYR A 87 -11.10 -13.30 5.55
CA TYR A 87 -10.07 -14.21 5.10
C TYR A 87 -8.95 -14.26 6.10
N PHE A 88 -8.57 -15.46 6.50
CA PHE A 88 -7.43 -15.73 7.37
C PHE A 88 -6.45 -16.63 6.64
N SER A 89 -5.23 -16.15 6.45
CA SER A 89 -4.15 -16.89 5.80
C SER A 89 -2.97 -17.05 6.76
N PRO A 90 -2.77 -18.23 7.34
CA PRO A 90 -1.59 -18.50 8.16
C PRO A 90 -0.32 -18.65 7.33
N ILE A 91 -0.44 -18.80 6.02
CA ILE A 91 0.66 -18.95 5.08
C ILE A 91 0.51 -17.89 4.01
N THR A 92 1.26 -16.80 4.17
CA THR A 92 1.23 -15.65 3.29
C THR A 92 2.65 -15.25 2.92
N LEU A 93 2.95 -15.24 1.62
CA LEU A 93 4.17 -14.69 1.04
C LEU A 93 3.86 -13.31 0.46
N LYS A 94 4.56 -12.31 0.95
CA LYS A 94 4.60 -10.95 0.42
C LYS A 94 5.97 -10.73 -0.22
N THR A 95 6.04 -10.34 -1.48
CA THR A 95 7.30 -10.07 -2.15
C THR A 95 7.28 -8.70 -2.80
N THR A 96 8.26 -7.88 -2.47
CA THR A 96 8.51 -6.60 -3.11
C THR A 96 9.68 -6.76 -4.07
N LEU A 97 9.45 -6.46 -5.34
CA LEU A 97 10.47 -6.44 -6.38
C LEU A 97 10.82 -5.00 -6.74
N VAL A 98 12.11 -4.69 -6.83
CA VAL A 98 12.64 -3.40 -7.29
C VAL A 98 13.69 -3.69 -8.37
N LEU A 99 13.22 -3.94 -9.60
CA LEU A 99 14.13 -4.43 -10.68
C LEU A 99 15.07 -3.35 -11.21
N ASP A 100 14.92 -2.10 -10.81
CA ASP A 100 15.87 -1.03 -11.11
C ASP A 100 16.98 -0.97 -10.05
N GLN A 101 18.24 -1.13 -10.49
CA GLN A 101 19.39 -1.18 -9.57
C GLN A 101 19.64 0.14 -8.84
N TYR A 102 19.37 1.27 -9.48
CA TYR A 102 19.54 2.58 -8.85
C TYR A 102 18.57 2.75 -7.67
N LEU A 103 17.29 2.42 -7.87
CA LEU A 103 16.30 2.44 -6.81
C LEU A 103 16.57 1.40 -5.72
N ALA A 104 17.04 0.21 -6.11
CA ALA A 104 17.42 -0.83 -5.16
C ALA A 104 18.60 -0.40 -4.29
N ASN A 105 19.62 0.26 -4.88
CA ASN A 105 20.77 0.78 -4.13
C ASN A 105 20.37 1.86 -3.11
N GLN A 106 19.30 2.60 -3.38
CA GLN A 106 18.75 3.56 -2.43
C GLN A 106 17.93 2.92 -1.30
N GLY A 107 17.60 1.62 -1.41
CA GLY A 107 16.68 0.94 -0.49
C GLY A 107 15.23 1.36 -0.70
N ALA A 108 14.87 1.78 -1.93
CA ALA A 108 13.51 2.18 -2.27
C ALA A 108 12.53 1.02 -2.04
N PHE A 109 11.31 1.36 -1.61
CA PHE A 109 10.22 0.39 -1.34
C PHE A 109 10.56 -0.69 -0.30
N GLY A 110 11.52 -0.40 0.60
CA GLY A 110 11.87 -1.27 1.73
C GLY A 110 12.83 -2.41 1.43
N VAL A 111 13.42 -2.49 0.24
CA VAL A 111 14.50 -3.45 -0.04
C VAL A 111 15.79 -3.04 0.68
N LYS A 112 16.70 -3.99 0.90
CA LYS A 112 18.01 -3.70 1.52
C LYS A 112 18.83 -2.78 0.62
N LYS A 113 19.21 -1.61 1.16
CA LYS A 113 20.02 -0.61 0.44
C LYS A 113 21.46 -1.09 0.22
N ALA A 114 22.13 -0.52 -0.78
CA ALA A 114 23.54 -0.71 -1.03
C ALA A 114 24.41 -0.25 0.17
N ILE A 115 25.54 -0.90 0.32
CA ILE A 115 26.57 -0.54 1.29
C ILE A 115 27.70 0.15 0.59
N TYR A 116 28.03 1.36 1.04
CA TYR A 116 29.16 2.15 0.56
C TYR A 116 30.14 2.38 1.70
N ILE A 117 31.41 2.40 1.38
CA ILE A 117 32.50 2.85 2.28
C ILE A 117 33.12 4.12 1.71
N THR A 118 33.67 4.96 2.54
CA THR A 118 34.47 6.11 2.11
C THR A 118 35.82 5.62 1.60
N ASP A 119 36.28 6.14 0.48
CA ASP A 119 37.61 5.84 -0.02
C ASP A 119 38.66 6.35 0.98
N PRO A 120 39.58 5.49 1.46
CA PRO A 120 40.64 5.93 2.36
C PRO A 120 41.57 7.00 1.76
N SER A 121 41.67 7.06 0.43
CA SER A 121 42.52 8.02 -0.30
C SER A 121 41.79 9.31 -0.65
N ASP A 122 40.46 9.33 -0.65
CA ASP A 122 39.63 10.48 -1.00
C ASP A 122 38.32 10.45 -0.19
N PRO A 123 38.19 11.25 0.88
CA PRO A 123 37.02 11.27 1.76
C PRO A 123 35.71 11.65 1.05
N ASP A 124 35.76 12.30 -0.09
CA ASP A 124 34.57 12.70 -0.86
C ASP A 124 34.09 11.59 -1.79
N THR A 125 34.91 10.58 -2.04
CA THR A 125 34.58 9.44 -2.89
C THR A 125 34.01 8.28 -2.07
N LYS A 126 32.89 7.72 -2.54
CA LYS A 126 32.24 6.52 -1.95
C LYS A 126 32.44 5.32 -2.87
N ILE A 127 32.98 4.24 -2.32
CA ILE A 127 33.17 2.96 -3.01
C ILE A 127 31.98 2.05 -2.67
N LEU A 128 31.32 1.51 -3.70
CA LEU A 128 30.27 0.51 -3.56
C LEU A 128 30.87 -0.82 -3.12
N VAL A 129 30.46 -1.34 -1.97
CA VAL A 129 30.90 -2.63 -1.42
C VAL A 129 29.88 -3.73 -1.67
N GLU A 130 28.60 -3.42 -1.48
CA GLU A 130 27.49 -4.36 -1.67
C GLU A 130 26.36 -3.65 -2.41
N GLU A 131 25.87 -4.24 -3.48
CA GLU A 131 24.71 -3.71 -4.20
C GLU A 131 23.43 -3.86 -3.38
N GLY A 132 22.48 -2.95 -3.59
CA GLY A 132 21.14 -3.03 -3.01
C GLY A 132 20.38 -4.25 -3.53
N GLN A 133 19.63 -4.88 -2.67
CA GLN A 133 18.81 -6.04 -3.02
C GLN A 133 17.60 -5.60 -3.84
N LYS A 134 17.30 -6.35 -4.88
CA LYS A 134 16.12 -6.11 -5.74
C LYS A 134 14.85 -6.80 -5.25
N VAL A 135 14.97 -7.66 -4.25
CA VAL A 135 13.88 -8.49 -3.74
C VAL A 135 13.84 -8.41 -2.23
N LYS A 136 12.67 -8.11 -1.68
CA LYS A 136 12.33 -8.29 -0.26
C LYS A 136 11.21 -9.32 -0.22
N ALA A 137 11.43 -10.45 0.45
CA ALA A 137 10.42 -11.46 0.69
C ALA A 137 10.08 -11.51 2.18
N GLU A 138 8.79 -11.49 2.48
CA GLU A 138 8.22 -11.55 3.82
C GLU A 138 7.27 -12.75 3.87
N PHE A 139 7.30 -13.49 4.95
CA PHE A 139 6.47 -14.68 5.14
C PHE A 139 5.74 -14.59 6.48
N GLY A 140 4.41 -14.62 6.46
CA GLY A 140 3.66 -14.30 7.65
C GLY A 140 2.21 -14.74 7.68
N ILE A 141 1.47 -14.13 8.60
CA ILE A 141 0.02 -14.29 8.76
C ILE A 141 -0.67 -13.06 8.20
N LEU A 142 -1.75 -13.28 7.46
CA LEU A 142 -2.65 -12.24 7.02
C LEU A 142 -4.07 -12.50 7.52
N PHE A 143 -4.71 -11.45 8.01
CA PHE A 143 -6.15 -11.39 8.20
C PHE A 143 -6.71 -10.25 7.35
N THR A 144 -7.75 -10.51 6.56
CA THR A 144 -8.50 -9.46 5.88
C THR A 144 -9.99 -9.55 6.21
N GLY A 145 -10.60 -8.41 6.47
CA GLY A 145 -12.02 -8.29 6.73
C GLY A 145 -12.67 -7.25 5.83
N TYR A 146 -13.78 -7.59 5.24
CA TYR A 146 -14.65 -6.67 4.51
C TYR A 146 -16.07 -6.82 5.01
N MET A 147 -16.73 -5.71 5.25
CA MET A 147 -18.14 -5.68 5.60
C MET A 147 -18.78 -4.38 5.09
N LYS A 148 -19.95 -4.52 4.48
CA LYS A 148 -20.79 -3.38 4.13
C LYS A 148 -22.24 -3.65 4.54
N SER A 149 -22.82 -2.76 5.31
CA SER A 149 -24.21 -2.89 5.79
C SER A 149 -24.92 -1.55 5.78
N GLU A 150 -26.21 -1.58 5.56
CA GLU A 150 -27.09 -0.45 5.83
C GLU A 150 -27.36 -0.41 7.34
N ILE A 151 -26.83 0.61 8.02
CA ILE A 151 -26.98 0.76 9.48
C ILE A 151 -28.20 1.57 9.85
N PHE A 152 -28.63 2.48 8.98
CA PHE A 152 -29.88 3.22 9.02
C PHE A 152 -30.38 3.40 7.59
N LYS A 153 -31.66 3.72 7.42
CA LYS A 153 -32.24 3.97 6.10
C LYS A 153 -31.38 4.96 5.30
N ASN A 154 -30.88 4.53 4.14
CA ASN A 154 -30.01 5.30 3.24
C ASN A 154 -28.63 5.65 3.82
N ILE A 155 -28.20 4.99 4.90
CA ILE A 155 -26.86 5.16 5.48
C ILE A 155 -26.16 3.81 5.48
N PHE A 156 -25.08 3.71 4.68
CA PHE A 156 -24.29 2.50 4.53
C PHE A 156 -22.94 2.67 5.19
N PHE A 157 -22.56 1.67 5.96
CA PHE A 157 -21.27 1.61 6.63
C PHE A 157 -20.43 0.51 6.01
N GLU A 158 -19.27 0.90 5.47
CA GLU A 158 -18.32 0.00 4.82
C GLU A 158 -17.01 -0.01 5.59
N ASN A 159 -16.47 -1.20 5.85
CA ASN A 159 -15.21 -1.42 6.54
C ASN A 159 -14.35 -2.37 5.75
N ARG A 160 -13.06 -2.08 5.69
CA ARG A 160 -11.99 -2.95 5.19
C ARG A 160 -10.86 -2.93 6.20
N LEU A 161 -10.43 -4.08 6.63
CA LEU A 161 -9.33 -4.26 7.57
C LEU A 161 -8.36 -5.28 7.00
N ASN A 162 -7.08 -4.91 6.93
CA ASN A 162 -5.99 -5.82 6.64
C ASN A 162 -5.01 -5.76 7.81
N LEU A 163 -4.68 -6.94 8.35
CA LEU A 163 -3.69 -7.12 9.40
C LEU A 163 -2.65 -8.10 8.91
N TYR A 164 -1.39 -7.74 8.98
CA TYR A 164 -0.28 -8.60 8.58
C TYR A 164 0.80 -8.62 9.64
N THR A 165 1.42 -9.79 9.87
CA THR A 165 2.63 -9.90 10.70
C THR A 165 3.59 -10.90 10.07
N ASP A 166 4.87 -10.53 10.03
CA ASP A 166 5.95 -11.33 9.45
C ASP A 166 6.46 -12.34 10.48
N TYR A 167 6.63 -13.59 10.09
CA TYR A 167 7.23 -14.64 10.93
C TYR A 167 8.74 -14.45 11.14
N LEU A 168 9.42 -13.85 10.15
CA LEU A 168 10.88 -13.79 10.08
C LEU A 168 11.44 -12.50 10.69
N ASN A 169 10.65 -11.42 10.68
CA ASN A 169 11.07 -10.11 11.15
C ASN A 169 10.11 -9.60 12.22
N LYS A 170 10.56 -9.62 13.48
CA LYS A 170 9.81 -9.07 14.62
C LYS A 170 8.36 -9.59 14.71
N PHE A 171 8.21 -10.91 14.70
CA PHE A 171 6.88 -11.54 14.84
C PHE A 171 6.11 -10.94 16.03
N GLY A 172 4.85 -10.58 15.75
CA GLY A 172 3.99 -9.89 16.72
C GLY A 172 3.86 -8.38 16.48
N ASN A 173 4.76 -7.76 15.71
CA ASN A 173 4.48 -6.46 15.12
C ASN A 173 3.45 -6.63 14.03
N VAL A 174 2.39 -5.85 14.08
CA VAL A 174 1.25 -5.99 13.16
C VAL A 174 1.13 -4.74 12.32
N ASP A 175 1.28 -4.92 11.01
CA ASP A 175 0.89 -3.91 10.03
C ASP A 175 -0.62 -3.81 9.98
N ILE A 176 -1.15 -2.60 9.98
CA ILE A 176 -2.58 -2.30 9.99
C ILE A 176 -2.89 -1.41 8.79
N ASP A 177 -3.84 -1.85 7.97
CA ASP A 177 -4.46 -1.03 6.93
C ASP A 177 -5.97 -1.11 7.14
N TYR A 178 -6.56 -0.03 7.66
CA TYR A 178 -7.97 0.05 8.01
C TYR A 178 -8.63 1.21 7.27
N ASP A 179 -9.54 0.87 6.37
CA ASP A 179 -10.39 1.81 5.64
C ASP A 179 -11.83 1.68 6.09
N THR A 180 -12.43 2.77 6.54
CA THR A 180 -13.84 2.82 6.90
C THR A 180 -14.53 3.98 6.21
N ARG A 181 -15.77 3.74 5.73
CA ARG A 181 -16.54 4.72 5.00
C ARG A 181 -18.02 4.68 5.40
N LEU A 182 -18.57 5.86 5.60
CA LEU A 182 -19.98 6.09 5.75
C LEU A 182 -20.53 6.73 4.47
N ASP A 183 -21.38 6.02 3.76
CA ASP A 183 -22.04 6.49 2.55
C ASP A 183 -23.48 6.94 2.92
N LEU A 184 -23.82 8.16 2.59
CA LEU A 184 -25.11 8.80 2.89
C LEU A 184 -25.85 9.05 1.56
N VAL A 185 -26.99 8.42 1.37
CA VAL A 185 -27.86 8.67 0.22
C VAL A 185 -28.92 9.69 0.63
N VAL A 186 -28.64 10.97 0.36
CA VAL A 186 -29.52 12.08 0.76
C VAL A 186 -30.85 12.03 -0.03
N ASN A 187 -30.73 11.82 -1.35
CA ASN A 187 -31.86 11.61 -2.27
C ASN A 187 -31.41 10.91 -3.55
N ALA A 188 -32.26 10.83 -4.57
CA ALA A 188 -31.95 10.18 -5.84
C ALA A 188 -30.74 10.82 -6.58
N TYR A 189 -30.42 12.08 -6.29
CA TYR A 189 -29.42 12.86 -7.03
C TYR A 189 -28.19 13.20 -6.18
N VAL A 190 -28.31 13.23 -4.86
CA VAL A 190 -27.27 13.70 -3.95
C VAL A 190 -26.79 12.55 -3.06
N LYS A 191 -25.50 12.31 -3.07
CA LYS A 191 -24.82 11.37 -2.18
C LYS A 191 -23.66 12.08 -1.49
N ALA A 192 -23.42 11.74 -0.24
CA ALA A 192 -22.26 12.19 0.50
C ALA A 192 -21.52 10.98 1.07
N ASN A 193 -20.24 11.10 1.30
CA ASN A 193 -19.46 10.08 1.99
C ASN A 193 -18.45 10.72 2.94
N ILE A 194 -18.19 10.02 4.03
CA ILE A 194 -17.16 10.34 5.00
C ILE A 194 -16.29 9.09 5.12
N GLY A 195 -15.01 9.22 4.85
CA GLY A 195 -14.06 8.10 4.93
C GLY A 195 -12.90 8.42 5.86
N VAL A 196 -12.40 7.37 6.50
CA VAL A 196 -11.19 7.40 7.33
C VAL A 196 -10.34 6.22 6.93
N HIS A 197 -9.08 6.48 6.57
CA HIS A 197 -8.08 5.47 6.27
C HIS A 197 -6.92 5.60 7.24
N ILE A 198 -6.63 4.53 7.95
CA ILE A 198 -5.57 4.42 8.95
C ILE A 198 -4.57 3.39 8.45
N VAL A 199 -3.31 3.78 8.37
CA VAL A 199 -2.20 2.89 8.01
C VAL A 199 -1.15 2.94 9.11
N TYR A 200 -0.74 1.78 9.57
CA TYR A 200 0.42 1.59 10.42
C TYR A 200 1.26 0.44 9.85
N ASP A 201 2.54 0.71 9.62
CA ASP A 201 3.51 -0.26 9.14
C ASP A 201 4.80 -0.02 9.94
N ASP A 202 5.27 -1.03 10.67
CA ASP A 202 6.42 -0.88 11.55
C ASP A 202 7.76 -0.83 10.80
N ASP A 203 7.79 -1.20 9.55
CA ASP A 203 8.95 -1.08 8.66
C ASP A 203 9.07 0.32 8.04
N ILE A 204 7.98 1.10 7.98
CA ILE A 204 7.96 2.46 7.45
C ILE A 204 8.31 3.46 8.54
N LYS A 205 9.56 3.89 8.54
CA LYS A 205 10.04 4.93 9.46
C LYS A 205 9.60 6.31 8.99
N SER A 206 9.03 7.07 9.91
CA SER A 206 8.70 8.48 9.68
C SER A 206 9.96 9.34 9.67
N LYS A 207 9.90 10.46 8.97
CA LYS A 207 10.95 11.47 8.95
C LYS A 207 10.40 12.80 9.50
N ARG A 208 11.20 13.50 10.28
CA ARG A 208 10.89 14.83 10.82
C ARG A 208 12.00 15.78 10.44
N ASP A 209 11.62 16.98 10.06
CA ASP A 209 12.58 18.07 9.90
C ASP A 209 13.18 18.42 11.27
N GLY A 210 14.48 18.51 11.31
CA GLY A 210 15.25 18.90 12.48
C GLY A 210 16.39 19.83 12.12
N ILE A 211 17.11 20.28 13.12
CA ILE A 211 18.33 21.08 12.97
C ILE A 211 19.49 20.27 13.53
N ASP A 212 20.53 20.12 12.74
CA ASP A 212 21.78 19.53 13.19
C ASP A 212 22.37 20.37 14.33
N PRO A 213 22.54 19.81 15.53
CA PRO A 213 23.02 20.56 16.69
C PRO A 213 24.48 21.03 16.54
N VAL A 214 25.24 20.45 15.60
CA VAL A 214 26.65 20.80 15.37
C VAL A 214 26.81 21.84 14.28
N THR A 215 26.09 21.65 13.17
CA THR A 215 26.24 22.53 11.98
C THR A 215 25.18 23.61 11.87
N GLY A 216 24.09 23.51 12.63
CA GLY A 216 22.92 24.41 12.51
C GLY A 216 22.10 24.25 11.23
N ASN A 217 22.44 23.28 10.39
CA ASN A 217 21.76 23.05 9.11
C ASN A 217 20.47 22.25 9.30
N LYS A 218 19.51 22.44 8.39
CA LYS A 218 18.30 21.58 8.33
C LYS A 218 18.70 20.16 7.98
N MET A 219 18.22 19.20 8.75
CA MET A 219 18.41 17.78 8.52
C MET A 219 17.10 17.02 8.70
N GLN A 220 17.01 15.85 8.08
CA GLN A 220 15.89 14.93 8.28
C GLN A 220 16.25 13.92 9.37
N ILE A 221 15.54 13.96 10.49
CA ILE A 221 15.68 12.99 11.57
C ILE A 221 14.74 11.83 11.29
N THR A 222 15.28 10.61 11.20
CA THR A 222 14.47 9.38 11.09
C THR A 222 13.94 9.02 12.48
N GLU A 223 12.63 8.96 12.60
CA GLU A 223 11.93 8.51 13.82
C GLU A 223 11.40 7.07 13.64
N GLY A 224 10.75 6.54 14.64
CA GLY A 224 10.06 5.25 14.58
C GLY A 224 8.82 5.28 13.65
N PRO A 225 8.19 4.12 13.46
CA PRO A 225 6.94 4.04 12.69
C PRO A 225 5.84 4.89 13.34
N LYS A 226 5.00 5.49 12.52
CA LYS A 226 3.87 6.31 12.97
C LYS A 226 2.59 5.91 12.26
N VAL A 227 1.49 6.02 12.98
CA VAL A 227 0.16 5.90 12.40
C VAL A 227 -0.06 7.03 11.40
N GLN A 228 -0.46 6.66 10.19
CA GLN A 228 -0.85 7.58 9.14
C GLN A 228 -2.38 7.62 9.07
N LEU A 229 -2.95 8.81 9.10
CA LEU A 229 -4.39 9.04 9.07
C LEU A 229 -4.75 9.90 7.86
N LYS A 230 -5.67 9.41 7.03
CA LYS A 230 -6.29 10.17 5.95
C LYS A 230 -7.79 10.24 6.17
N GLN A 231 -8.34 11.43 6.08
CA GLN A 231 -9.78 11.67 6.12
C GLN A 231 -10.26 12.17 4.76
N VAL A 232 -11.43 11.73 4.35
CA VAL A 232 -12.05 12.11 3.08
C VAL A 232 -13.50 12.49 3.35
N LEU A 233 -13.89 13.67 2.89
CA LEU A 233 -15.28 14.08 2.80
C LEU A 233 -15.61 14.31 1.33
N GLY A 234 -16.61 13.62 0.82
CA GLY A 234 -17.07 13.75 -0.55
C GLY A 234 -18.56 14.07 -0.62
N VAL A 235 -18.93 14.95 -1.54
CA VAL A 235 -20.30 15.17 -1.93
C VAL A 235 -20.39 15.03 -3.45
N GLY A 236 -21.31 14.21 -3.93
CA GLY A 236 -21.47 13.91 -5.35
C GLY A 236 -22.91 14.10 -5.80
N LEU A 237 -23.04 14.51 -7.07
CA LEU A 237 -24.31 14.52 -7.78
C LEU A 237 -24.34 13.31 -8.72
N VAL A 238 -25.45 12.58 -8.69
CA VAL A 238 -25.70 11.43 -9.57
C VAL A 238 -26.89 11.75 -10.43
N TYR A 239 -26.72 11.67 -11.76
CA TYR A 239 -27.82 11.78 -12.72
C TYR A 239 -27.79 10.55 -13.63
N ALA A 240 -28.91 9.85 -13.72
CA ALA A 240 -29.08 8.74 -14.64
C ALA A 240 -29.85 9.22 -15.87
N PHE A 241 -29.25 9.14 -17.05
CA PHE A 241 -29.95 9.30 -18.31
C PHE A 241 -30.73 8.01 -18.59
N GLN A 242 -32.01 8.14 -18.84
CA GLN A 242 -32.89 7.05 -19.32
C GLN A 242 -32.88 6.99 -20.83
#